data_0a6017adf46594702460d99c2e58c56b
#
_entry.id   0a6017adf46594702460d99c2e58c56b
#
_cell.length_a   1.000
_cell.length_b   1.000
_cell.length_c   1.000
_cell.angle_alpha   90.00
_cell.angle_beta   90.00
_cell.angle_gamma   90.00
#
_symmetry.space_group_name_H-M   'P 1'
#
loop_
_entity.id
_entity.type
_entity.pdbx_description
1 polymer ?
#
loop_
_entity_poly.entity_id
_entity_poly.type
_entity_poly.pdbx_seq_one_letter_code
_entity_poly.pdbx_strand_id
1 'polypeptide(L)'
;MATNLDELNARSAYAPLPPIFAKLGLAYDDVLLLPNETDVIPSEVDTSTHLTRKIVMKAPVLSAAMDTVTESEMAIAMARNGGIGVLHRNLSIDDQAAQVDVVKRSESGMITDPLTVNPEVTLADLDKLCGKFHISGLPVVDKENKLVGIITNRDMRFIASEDYDTLKVKDVMTKENLVTGPSNISKDDAHRLLAQHKVEKLPLVDEEGHLTGLITVKDFVKTEQYPDATKDEQGRLRVAAGVGFLGDAWQRASALMEAGVDVLVVDTANGEARLALDMISRLKHDSAFDGVQIIGGNVGTRSGAQAMIEAGADAVKVGIGPGSICTTRIVAGVGVPQLTAVYEAAQACRAAGVPCIADGGIHYSGDIAKALVAGASSVMLGGTLAGCEEAPGEKVLLHGKQYKLYRGMGSLGAMAPRGKKSYSKDRYFQADVTSSDKVVPEGVEGEVPYRGPLNAVLYQMLGGLHQSMFYIGAHNIAEMPERGKFIRITDAGLRESHPHDIVMTTEAPNYSGFHNN
;
A
#
# COMPACT_ATOMS: atom_id res chain seq x y z
N MET A 1 27.58 -29.13 40.19
CA MET A 1 28.30 -28.21 39.31
C MET A 1 27.32 -27.79 38.24
N ALA A 2 26.70 -26.62 38.38
CA ALA A 2 25.83 -26.07 37.35
C ALA A 2 26.74 -25.49 36.29
N THR A 3 26.87 -26.18 35.16
CA THR A 3 27.52 -25.63 33.97
C THR A 3 26.63 -24.48 33.48
N ASN A 4 27.20 -23.28 33.51
CA ASN A 4 26.53 -22.05 33.13
C ASN A 4 26.07 -22.17 31.66
N LEU A 5 24.78 -22.02 31.39
CA LEU A 5 24.22 -22.04 30.03
C LEU A 5 24.94 -21.03 29.11
N ASP A 6 25.49 -19.95 29.66
CA ASP A 6 26.24 -18.94 28.92
C ASP A 6 27.60 -19.49 28.45
N GLU A 7 28.24 -20.40 29.17
CA GLU A 7 29.48 -21.07 28.73
C GLU A 7 29.20 -22.13 27.64
N LEU A 8 28.06 -22.78 27.65
CA LEU A 8 27.65 -23.68 26.57
C LEU A 8 27.31 -22.93 25.28
N ASN A 9 26.70 -21.76 25.39
CA ASN A 9 26.42 -20.87 24.25
C ASN A 9 27.73 -20.22 23.69
N ALA A 10 28.73 -19.98 24.53
CA ALA A 10 30.04 -19.44 24.10
C ALA A 10 30.94 -20.48 23.39
N ARG A 11 30.67 -21.78 23.58
CA ARG A 11 31.31 -22.86 22.82
C ARG A 11 30.59 -23.17 21.52
N SER A 12 30.28 -22.13 20.74
CA SER A 12 29.90 -22.31 19.34
C SER A 12 31.02 -23.05 18.60
N ALA A 13 30.70 -24.19 18.01
CA ALA A 13 31.63 -25.11 17.35
C ALA A 13 32.28 -24.53 16.07
N TYR A 14 32.25 -23.23 15.89
CA TYR A 14 32.84 -22.56 14.75
C TYR A 14 34.05 -21.72 15.21
N ALA A 15 35.21 -22.07 14.74
CA ALA A 15 36.35 -21.17 14.73
C ALA A 15 35.93 -19.83 14.11
N PRO A 16 36.52 -18.68 14.54
CA PRO A 16 36.21 -17.40 13.96
C PRO A 16 36.39 -17.49 12.45
N LEU A 17 35.27 -17.28 11.71
CA LEU A 17 35.28 -17.33 10.26
C LEU A 17 36.16 -16.19 9.71
N PRO A 18 36.85 -16.38 8.58
CA PRO A 18 37.56 -15.30 7.91
C PRO A 18 36.66 -14.09 7.66
N PRO A 19 37.19 -12.86 7.59
CA PRO A 19 36.41 -11.64 7.40
C PRO A 19 35.51 -11.60 6.17
N ILE A 20 35.77 -12.48 5.17
CA ILE A 20 34.91 -12.65 4.00
C ILE A 20 33.50 -13.21 4.37
N PHE A 21 33.40 -13.93 5.50
CA PHE A 21 32.12 -14.37 6.05
C PHE A 21 31.66 -13.37 7.10
N ALA A 22 30.63 -12.58 6.79
CA ALA A 22 30.16 -11.51 7.67
C ALA A 22 29.52 -12.05 8.97
N LYS A 23 28.24 -12.38 8.93
CA LYS A 23 27.44 -12.79 10.09
C LYS A 23 26.55 -13.96 9.73
N LEU A 24 26.08 -14.68 10.76
CA LEU A 24 24.95 -15.57 10.57
C LEU A 24 23.69 -14.73 10.29
N GLY A 25 23.08 -14.90 9.11
CA GLY A 25 21.83 -14.28 8.76
C GLY A 25 20.64 -15.09 9.30
N LEU A 26 19.64 -14.40 9.87
CA LEU A 26 18.43 -14.99 10.44
C LEU A 26 17.20 -14.54 9.66
N ALA A 27 16.31 -15.47 9.30
CA ALA A 27 14.97 -15.25 8.82
C ALA A 27 13.98 -15.14 10.01
N TYR A 28 12.70 -14.87 9.75
CA TYR A 28 11.70 -14.85 10.82
C TYR A 28 11.49 -16.21 11.48
N ASP A 29 11.65 -17.29 10.72
CA ASP A 29 11.47 -18.66 11.20
C ASP A 29 12.61 -19.15 12.11
N ASP A 30 13.75 -18.45 12.13
CA ASP A 30 14.90 -18.79 12.99
C ASP A 30 14.74 -18.30 14.44
N VAL A 31 13.68 -17.55 14.75
CA VAL A 31 13.49 -16.93 16.07
C VAL A 31 12.05 -16.96 16.54
N LEU A 32 11.89 -16.89 17.86
CA LEU A 32 10.62 -16.53 18.51
C LEU A 32 10.82 -15.31 19.43
N LEU A 33 9.74 -14.60 19.73
CA LEU A 33 9.75 -13.57 20.75
C LEU A 33 9.58 -14.20 22.14
N LEU A 34 10.38 -13.75 23.10
CA LEU A 34 10.20 -14.16 24.50
C LEU A 34 9.04 -13.41 25.11
N PRO A 35 8.17 -14.10 25.88
CA PRO A 35 7.15 -13.42 26.67
C PRO A 35 7.81 -12.59 27.78
N ASN A 36 7.16 -11.49 28.14
CA ASN A 36 7.61 -10.57 29.16
C ASN A 36 6.48 -10.24 30.14
N GLU A 37 6.79 -9.59 31.26
CA GLU A 37 5.79 -8.99 32.13
C GLU A 37 4.98 -7.95 31.35
N THR A 38 3.66 -7.96 31.54
CA THR A 38 2.74 -7.11 30.79
C THR A 38 1.56 -6.62 31.62
N ASP A 39 1.19 -5.37 31.41
CA ASP A 39 -0.06 -4.74 31.82
C ASP A 39 -0.91 -4.33 30.60
N VAL A 40 -0.48 -4.73 29.41
CA VAL A 40 -1.10 -4.39 28.13
C VAL A 40 -2.40 -5.17 27.94
N ILE A 41 -3.44 -4.48 27.48
CA ILE A 41 -4.69 -5.08 27.02
C ILE A 41 -4.70 -5.06 25.50
N PRO A 42 -4.84 -6.23 24.81
CA PRO A 42 -4.73 -6.29 23.35
C PRO A 42 -5.63 -5.34 22.55
N SER A 43 -6.81 -5.01 23.10
CA SER A 43 -7.75 -4.06 22.46
C SER A 43 -7.39 -2.59 22.65
N GLU A 44 -6.41 -2.27 23.49
CA GLU A 44 -6.03 -0.90 23.86
C GLU A 44 -4.66 -0.49 23.27
N VAL A 45 -3.97 -1.40 22.58
CA VAL A 45 -2.67 -1.09 21.96
C VAL A 45 -2.81 -0.09 20.81
N ASP A 46 -1.83 0.79 20.69
CA ASP A 46 -1.73 1.72 19.56
C ASP A 46 -0.78 1.17 18.49
N THR A 47 -1.33 0.82 17.34
CA THR A 47 -0.56 0.36 16.17
C THR A 47 -0.20 1.48 15.19
N SER A 48 -0.48 2.73 15.55
CA SER A 48 -0.08 3.86 14.71
C SER A 48 1.43 3.97 14.58
N THR A 49 1.87 4.31 13.39
CA THR A 49 3.29 4.35 13.04
C THR A 49 3.58 5.37 11.94
N HIS A 50 4.84 5.79 11.85
CA HIS A 50 5.32 6.60 10.75
C HIS A 50 5.66 5.74 9.53
N LEU A 51 4.96 6.00 8.40
CA LEU A 51 5.34 5.48 7.09
C LEU A 51 6.58 6.19 6.55
N THR A 52 6.57 7.51 6.65
CA THR A 52 7.65 8.42 6.29
C THR A 52 7.85 9.43 7.41
N ARG A 53 8.80 10.35 7.27
CA ARG A 53 9.00 11.41 8.27
C ARG A 53 7.75 12.26 8.54
N LYS A 54 6.81 12.35 7.58
CA LYS A 54 5.63 13.23 7.68
C LYS A 54 4.29 12.49 7.68
N ILE A 55 4.24 11.26 7.17
CA ILE A 55 3.00 10.50 7.03
C ILE A 55 2.89 9.48 8.16
N VAL A 56 1.78 9.54 8.88
CA VAL A 56 1.39 8.57 9.92
C VAL A 56 0.30 7.66 9.40
N MET A 57 0.38 6.38 9.70
CA MET A 57 -0.65 5.37 9.46
C MET A 57 -1.16 4.81 10.78
N LYS A 58 -2.41 4.33 10.81
CA LYS A 58 -3.02 3.65 11.97
C LYS A 58 -2.66 2.16 12.05
N ALA A 59 -2.40 1.55 10.91
CA ALA A 59 -1.96 0.17 10.78
C ALA A 59 -0.55 0.12 10.14
N PRO A 60 0.41 -0.64 10.68
CA PRO A 60 1.80 -0.65 10.20
C PRO A 60 1.98 -1.53 8.95
N VAL A 61 1.05 -1.45 7.98
CA VAL A 61 1.02 -2.35 6.81
C VAL A 61 0.88 -1.60 5.49
N LEU A 62 1.65 -2.05 4.49
CA LEU A 62 1.58 -1.60 3.10
C LEU A 62 1.27 -2.78 2.18
N SER A 63 0.55 -2.56 1.09
CA SER A 63 0.47 -3.54 0.01
C SER A 63 1.57 -3.31 -1.03
N ALA A 64 2.15 -4.41 -1.52
CA ALA A 64 3.33 -4.39 -2.40
C ALA A 64 3.03 -3.83 -3.80
N ALA A 65 4.01 -3.14 -4.39
CA ALA A 65 3.96 -2.59 -5.74
C ALA A 65 4.10 -3.69 -6.81
N MET A 66 3.14 -4.60 -6.84
CA MET A 66 3.13 -5.76 -7.75
C MET A 66 1.83 -5.81 -8.54
N ASP A 67 1.91 -6.19 -9.81
CA ASP A 67 0.78 -6.19 -10.74
C ASP A 67 -0.27 -7.29 -10.48
N THR A 68 -0.04 -8.12 -9.47
CA THR A 68 -0.98 -9.09 -8.92
C THR A 68 -1.34 -8.81 -7.47
N VAL A 69 -1.01 -7.62 -6.94
CA VAL A 69 -1.30 -7.24 -5.55
C VAL A 69 -2.01 -5.90 -5.48
N THR A 70 -1.44 -4.82 -6.05
CA THR A 70 -1.93 -3.46 -5.77
C THR A 70 -2.26 -2.68 -7.04
N GLU A 71 -3.53 -2.54 -7.30
CA GLU A 71 -4.15 -1.51 -8.14
C GLU A 71 -5.09 -0.65 -7.29
N SER A 72 -5.90 0.22 -7.93
CA SER A 72 -6.71 1.20 -7.21
C SER A 72 -7.65 0.61 -6.16
N GLU A 73 -8.29 -0.55 -6.42
CA GLU A 73 -9.20 -1.21 -5.46
C GLU A 73 -8.47 -1.62 -4.19
N MET A 74 -7.32 -2.29 -4.32
CA MET A 74 -6.48 -2.65 -3.19
C MET A 74 -5.95 -1.42 -2.46
N ALA A 75 -5.51 -0.38 -3.19
CA ALA A 75 -5.00 0.85 -2.57
C ALA A 75 -6.06 1.57 -1.75
N ILE A 76 -7.30 1.64 -2.25
CA ILE A 76 -8.46 2.19 -1.53
C ILE A 76 -8.72 1.37 -0.26
N ALA A 77 -8.80 0.04 -0.38
CA ALA A 77 -9.09 -0.83 0.75
C ALA A 77 -7.97 -0.75 1.81
N MET A 78 -6.70 -0.71 1.40
CA MET A 78 -5.57 -0.53 2.32
C MET A 78 -5.65 0.78 3.09
N ALA A 79 -5.88 1.90 2.40
CA ALA A 79 -5.97 3.21 3.03
C ALA A 79 -7.16 3.29 4.00
N ARG A 80 -8.33 2.71 3.66
CA ARG A 80 -9.50 2.61 4.53
C ARG A 80 -9.24 1.85 5.83
N ASN A 81 -8.40 0.83 5.76
CA ASN A 81 -8.02 0.02 6.92
C ASN A 81 -6.76 0.55 7.64
N GLY A 82 -6.42 1.82 7.47
CA GLY A 82 -5.35 2.50 8.20
C GLY A 82 -3.93 2.24 7.69
N GLY A 83 -3.77 1.45 6.63
CA GLY A 83 -2.50 1.23 5.93
C GLY A 83 -2.34 2.12 4.70
N ILE A 84 -1.53 1.70 3.72
CA ILE A 84 -1.40 2.37 2.42
C ILE A 84 -1.12 1.35 1.30
N GLY A 85 -1.70 1.57 0.11
CA GLY A 85 -1.39 0.80 -1.09
C GLY A 85 -0.29 1.46 -1.90
N VAL A 86 0.62 0.63 -2.44
CA VAL A 86 1.65 1.09 -3.39
C VAL A 86 1.28 0.60 -4.79
N LEU A 87 0.77 1.49 -5.64
CA LEU A 87 0.41 1.18 -7.02
C LEU A 87 1.65 0.73 -7.81
N HIS A 88 1.53 -0.38 -8.52
CA HIS A 88 2.62 -0.90 -9.33
C HIS A 88 2.86 -0.05 -10.58
N ARG A 89 4.08 -0.08 -11.11
CA ARG A 89 4.49 0.66 -12.31
C ARG A 89 4.47 -0.16 -13.60
N ASN A 90 4.00 -1.40 -13.57
CA ASN A 90 3.86 -2.25 -14.76
C ASN A 90 2.63 -1.85 -15.60
N LEU A 91 2.49 -0.56 -15.84
CA LEU A 91 1.41 0.14 -16.55
C LEU A 91 2.00 1.28 -17.39
N SER A 92 1.23 1.81 -18.33
CA SER A 92 1.55 3.10 -18.93
C SER A 92 1.57 4.22 -17.87
N ILE A 93 2.21 5.34 -18.17
CA ILE A 93 2.22 6.51 -17.27
C ILE A 93 0.79 6.98 -17.03
N ASP A 94 0.00 7.10 -18.08
CA ASP A 94 -1.38 7.58 -18.01
C ASP A 94 -2.28 6.65 -17.21
N ASP A 95 -2.15 5.32 -17.41
CA ASP A 95 -2.95 4.34 -16.64
C ASP A 95 -2.60 4.35 -15.15
N GLN A 96 -1.31 4.48 -14.80
CA GLN A 96 -0.91 4.54 -13.39
C GLN A 96 -1.38 5.85 -12.74
N ALA A 97 -1.26 6.99 -13.44
CA ALA A 97 -1.77 8.27 -12.96
C ALA A 97 -3.30 8.27 -12.80
N ALA A 98 -4.02 7.63 -13.74
CA ALA A 98 -5.47 7.45 -13.62
C ALA A 98 -5.86 6.64 -12.38
N GLN A 99 -5.07 5.62 -12.01
CA GLN A 99 -5.32 4.87 -10.77
C GLN A 99 -5.10 5.72 -9.50
N VAL A 100 -4.10 6.60 -9.49
CA VAL A 100 -3.93 7.59 -8.40
C VAL A 100 -5.17 8.45 -8.28
N ASP A 101 -5.66 9.01 -9.40
CA ASP A 101 -6.87 9.85 -9.43
C ASP A 101 -8.10 9.10 -8.89
N VAL A 102 -8.29 7.82 -9.26
CA VAL A 102 -9.37 6.96 -8.73
C VAL A 102 -9.29 6.84 -7.21
N VAL A 103 -8.09 6.61 -6.64
CA VAL A 103 -7.92 6.53 -5.18
C VAL A 103 -8.21 7.87 -4.52
N LYS A 104 -7.68 8.97 -5.04
CA LYS A 104 -7.88 10.32 -4.49
C LYS A 104 -9.34 10.76 -4.53
N ARG A 105 -10.11 10.35 -5.55
CA ARG A 105 -11.54 10.65 -5.69
C ARG A 105 -12.45 9.68 -4.93
N SER A 106 -11.95 8.53 -4.49
CA SER A 106 -12.77 7.52 -3.80
C SER A 106 -13.34 8.01 -2.48
N GLU A 107 -12.63 8.90 -1.79
CA GLU A 107 -13.07 9.61 -0.60
C GLU A 107 -12.55 11.05 -0.61
N SER A 108 -13.45 11.97 -0.52
CA SER A 108 -13.15 13.39 -0.38
C SER A 108 -14.11 13.95 0.67
N GLY A 109 -13.59 14.44 1.77
CA GLY A 109 -14.43 15.09 2.80
C GLY A 109 -15.10 16.38 2.30
N MET A 110 -14.48 17.03 1.33
CA MET A 110 -14.96 18.12 0.52
C MET A 110 -14.21 18.08 -0.80
N ILE A 111 -14.88 17.92 -1.90
CA ILE A 111 -14.28 17.97 -3.23
C ILE A 111 -14.07 19.44 -3.58
N THR A 112 -12.84 19.91 -3.54
CA THR A 112 -12.49 21.32 -3.81
C THR A 112 -12.47 21.68 -5.30
N ASP A 113 -12.38 20.68 -6.17
CA ASP A 113 -12.48 20.81 -7.63
C ASP A 113 -13.40 19.70 -8.17
N PRO A 114 -14.73 19.84 -7.98
CA PRO A 114 -15.66 18.82 -8.41
C PRO A 114 -15.75 18.78 -9.94
N LEU A 115 -15.86 17.54 -10.47
CA LEU A 115 -16.28 17.40 -11.86
C LEU A 115 -17.62 18.10 -12.08
N THR A 116 -17.67 18.91 -13.11
CA THR A 116 -18.86 19.68 -13.50
C THR A 116 -19.28 19.31 -14.91
N VAL A 117 -20.49 19.70 -15.25
CA VAL A 117 -21.02 19.56 -16.60
C VAL A 117 -21.66 20.88 -17.06
N ASN A 118 -21.53 21.17 -18.37
CA ASN A 118 -22.19 22.33 -18.95
C ASN A 118 -23.66 21.99 -19.29
N PRO A 119 -24.60 22.93 -19.16
CA PRO A 119 -26.02 22.73 -19.47
C PRO A 119 -26.31 22.19 -20.87
N GLU A 120 -25.43 22.46 -21.84
CA GLU A 120 -25.61 22.10 -23.26
C GLU A 120 -25.13 20.68 -23.60
N VAL A 121 -24.51 19.96 -22.67
CA VAL A 121 -24.04 18.57 -22.87
C VAL A 121 -25.25 17.63 -22.98
N THR A 122 -25.14 16.60 -23.82
CA THR A 122 -26.20 15.59 -23.98
C THR A 122 -26.21 14.62 -22.79
N LEU A 123 -27.36 13.97 -22.53
CA LEU A 123 -27.43 12.95 -21.46
C LEU A 123 -26.53 11.73 -21.77
N ALA A 124 -26.36 11.39 -23.05
CA ALA A 124 -25.46 10.30 -23.47
C ALA A 124 -23.99 10.59 -23.10
N ASP A 125 -23.50 11.81 -23.31
CA ASP A 125 -22.16 12.20 -22.92
C ASP A 125 -22.00 12.33 -21.41
N LEU A 126 -23.04 12.80 -20.72
CA LEU A 126 -23.10 12.81 -19.26
C LEU A 126 -23.01 11.39 -18.69
N ASP A 127 -23.77 10.43 -19.24
CA ASP A 127 -23.79 9.05 -18.78
C ASP A 127 -22.43 8.38 -18.95
N LYS A 128 -21.76 8.60 -20.10
CA LYS A 128 -20.36 8.15 -20.32
C LYS A 128 -19.41 8.76 -19.29
N LEU A 129 -19.56 10.05 -18.97
CA LEU A 129 -18.75 10.73 -17.97
C LEU A 129 -18.98 10.14 -16.58
N CYS A 130 -20.24 9.95 -16.19
CA CYS A 130 -20.62 9.34 -14.93
C CYS A 130 -20.11 7.89 -14.81
N GLY A 131 -20.21 7.11 -15.88
CA GLY A 131 -19.68 5.74 -15.96
C GLY A 131 -18.16 5.68 -15.82
N LYS A 132 -17.45 6.55 -16.54
CA LYS A 132 -15.98 6.61 -16.48
C LYS A 132 -15.44 6.90 -15.08
N PHE A 133 -16.10 7.81 -14.35
CA PHE A 133 -15.64 8.24 -13.02
C PHE A 133 -16.43 7.63 -11.85
N HIS A 134 -17.36 6.71 -12.12
CA HIS A 134 -18.22 6.05 -11.11
C HIS A 134 -18.95 7.02 -10.19
N ILE A 135 -19.47 8.13 -10.74
CA ILE A 135 -20.17 9.18 -10.02
C ILE A 135 -21.66 9.18 -10.34
N SER A 136 -22.49 9.52 -9.34
CA SER A 136 -23.95 9.46 -9.43
C SER A 136 -24.63 10.81 -9.69
N GLY A 137 -23.86 11.84 -10.01
CA GLY A 137 -24.39 13.16 -10.35
C GLY A 137 -23.37 14.27 -10.13
N LEU A 138 -23.57 15.36 -10.85
CA LEU A 138 -22.62 16.46 -11.04
C LEU A 138 -23.28 17.81 -10.82
N PRO A 139 -22.56 18.82 -10.27
CA PRO A 139 -22.94 20.22 -10.39
C PRO A 139 -22.94 20.64 -11.85
N VAL A 140 -23.92 21.44 -12.23
CA VAL A 140 -24.04 22.03 -13.57
C VAL A 140 -23.61 23.48 -13.47
N VAL A 141 -22.62 23.87 -14.25
CA VAL A 141 -22.05 25.23 -14.24
C VAL A 141 -22.12 25.86 -15.62
N ASP A 142 -22.20 27.18 -15.66
CA ASP A 142 -22.09 27.95 -16.91
C ASP A 142 -20.61 28.15 -17.32
N LYS A 143 -20.40 28.99 -18.33
CA LYS A 143 -19.05 29.30 -18.85
C LYS A 143 -18.19 30.11 -17.88
N GLU A 144 -18.80 30.74 -16.89
CA GLU A 144 -18.16 31.56 -15.85
C GLU A 144 -17.97 30.78 -14.54
N ASN A 145 -18.19 29.46 -14.57
CA ASN A 145 -18.15 28.56 -13.40
C ASN A 145 -19.22 28.87 -12.32
N LYS A 146 -20.32 29.57 -12.68
CA LYS A 146 -21.44 29.76 -11.77
C LYS A 146 -22.31 28.53 -11.72
N LEU A 147 -22.75 28.18 -10.53
CA LEU A 147 -23.68 27.05 -10.33
C LEU A 147 -25.05 27.40 -10.87
N VAL A 148 -25.51 26.65 -11.89
CA VAL A 148 -26.83 26.84 -12.53
C VAL A 148 -27.78 25.67 -12.30
N GLY A 149 -27.28 24.56 -11.74
CA GLY A 149 -28.11 23.40 -11.46
C GLY A 149 -27.29 22.24 -10.86
N ILE A 150 -28.01 21.15 -10.61
CA ILE A 150 -27.42 19.86 -10.27
C ILE A 150 -28.13 18.78 -11.06
N ILE A 151 -27.39 17.78 -11.55
CA ILE A 151 -27.95 16.62 -12.22
C ILE A 151 -27.47 15.34 -11.58
N THR A 152 -28.36 14.39 -11.35
CA THR A 152 -28.09 13.12 -10.67
C THR A 152 -28.73 11.96 -11.42
N ASN A 153 -28.33 10.73 -11.09
CA ASN A 153 -28.98 9.53 -11.64
C ASN A 153 -30.49 9.46 -11.32
N ARG A 154 -30.95 10.19 -10.29
CA ARG A 154 -32.37 10.27 -9.94
C ARG A 154 -33.14 11.05 -11.00
N ASP A 155 -32.57 12.13 -11.51
CA ASP A 155 -33.15 12.98 -12.54
C ASP A 155 -33.25 12.23 -13.89
N MET A 156 -32.29 11.35 -14.19
CA MET A 156 -32.22 10.56 -15.43
C MET A 156 -33.02 9.25 -15.39
N ARG A 157 -33.41 8.78 -14.19
CA ARG A 157 -33.98 7.42 -13.99
C ARG A 157 -35.18 7.06 -14.84
N PHE A 158 -36.02 8.04 -15.19
CA PHE A 158 -37.27 7.85 -15.91
C PHE A 158 -37.20 8.27 -17.38
N ILE A 159 -36.03 8.62 -17.89
CA ILE A 159 -35.81 9.02 -19.28
C ILE A 159 -35.49 7.77 -20.09
N ALA A 160 -36.14 7.62 -21.24
CA ALA A 160 -35.86 6.50 -22.14
C ALA A 160 -34.44 6.63 -22.75
N SER A 161 -33.74 5.51 -22.90
CA SER A 161 -32.35 5.53 -23.42
C SER A 161 -32.27 6.12 -24.84
N GLU A 162 -33.30 6.00 -25.63
CA GLU A 162 -33.42 6.59 -26.99
C GLU A 162 -33.42 8.12 -27.01
N ASP A 163 -33.77 8.76 -25.88
CA ASP A 163 -33.78 10.23 -25.76
C ASP A 163 -32.41 10.79 -25.28
N TYR A 164 -31.47 9.96 -24.88
CA TYR A 164 -30.18 10.40 -24.31
C TYR A 164 -29.32 11.22 -25.29
N ASP A 165 -29.41 10.94 -26.60
CA ASP A 165 -28.65 11.66 -27.62
C ASP A 165 -29.28 13.02 -27.96
N THR A 166 -30.58 13.23 -27.64
CA THR A 166 -31.33 14.42 -28.02
C THR A 166 -31.52 15.39 -26.85
N LEU A 167 -31.75 14.87 -25.65
CA LEU A 167 -31.94 15.67 -24.44
C LEU A 167 -30.61 16.18 -23.90
N LYS A 168 -30.63 17.42 -23.43
CA LYS A 168 -29.52 18.09 -22.81
C LYS A 168 -29.66 18.13 -21.28
N VAL A 169 -28.54 18.30 -20.58
CA VAL A 169 -28.49 18.43 -19.12
C VAL A 169 -29.48 19.50 -18.61
N LYS A 170 -29.56 20.66 -19.28
CA LYS A 170 -30.47 21.77 -18.91
C LYS A 170 -31.96 21.43 -18.93
N ASP A 171 -32.34 20.41 -19.72
CA ASP A 171 -33.72 20.01 -19.89
C ASP A 171 -34.20 19.13 -18.73
N VAL A 172 -33.27 18.53 -17.98
CA VAL A 172 -33.50 17.50 -16.98
C VAL A 172 -32.98 17.86 -15.59
N MET A 173 -31.94 18.70 -15.50
CA MET A 173 -31.32 19.10 -14.25
C MET A 173 -32.30 19.77 -13.27
N THR A 174 -32.05 19.58 -11.97
CA THR A 174 -32.68 20.40 -10.92
C THR A 174 -32.00 21.77 -10.90
N LYS A 175 -32.80 22.84 -11.13
CA LYS A 175 -32.33 24.24 -11.19
C LYS A 175 -33.05 25.17 -10.20
N GLU A 176 -34.22 24.75 -9.68
CA GLU A 176 -34.96 25.52 -8.71
C GLU A 176 -34.72 25.02 -7.29
N ASN A 177 -34.69 25.91 -6.30
CA ASN A 177 -34.50 25.60 -4.89
C ASN A 177 -33.20 24.81 -4.62
N LEU A 178 -32.12 25.17 -5.32
CA LEU A 178 -30.80 24.55 -5.10
C LEU A 178 -30.34 24.78 -3.66
N VAL A 179 -30.04 23.69 -2.97
CA VAL A 179 -29.43 23.73 -1.63
C VAL A 179 -27.92 23.85 -1.82
N THR A 180 -27.36 24.96 -1.34
CA THR A 180 -25.91 25.24 -1.42
C THR A 180 -25.36 25.56 -0.03
N GLY A 181 -24.04 25.42 0.13
CA GLY A 181 -23.30 25.86 1.32
C GLY A 181 -22.22 26.89 0.96
N PRO A 182 -21.78 27.72 1.89
CA PRO A 182 -20.64 28.61 1.66
C PRO A 182 -19.34 27.80 1.59
N SER A 183 -18.31 28.33 0.90
CA SER A 183 -17.02 27.68 0.68
C SER A 183 -16.31 27.22 1.96
N ASN A 184 -16.53 27.90 3.08
CA ASN A 184 -15.90 27.65 4.38
C ASN A 184 -16.82 26.92 5.38
N ILE A 185 -17.87 26.25 4.91
CA ILE A 185 -18.84 25.55 5.77
C ILE A 185 -18.16 24.50 6.65
N SER A 186 -18.56 24.41 7.91
CA SER A 186 -18.10 23.33 8.78
C SER A 186 -18.72 21.98 8.37
N LYS A 187 -18.02 20.86 8.68
CA LYS A 187 -18.55 19.52 8.41
C LYS A 187 -19.91 19.30 9.07
N ASP A 188 -20.08 19.74 10.32
CA ASP A 188 -21.33 19.56 11.07
C ASP A 188 -22.48 20.38 10.48
N ASP A 189 -22.20 21.59 9.99
CA ASP A 189 -23.18 22.43 9.33
C ASP A 189 -23.58 21.85 7.97
N ALA A 190 -22.61 21.35 7.20
CA ALA A 190 -22.86 20.67 5.94
C ALA A 190 -23.75 19.42 6.13
N HIS A 191 -23.45 18.60 7.16
CA HIS A 191 -24.25 17.43 7.50
C HIS A 191 -25.69 17.84 7.88
N ARG A 192 -25.84 18.90 8.69
CA ARG A 192 -27.16 19.44 9.05
C ARG A 192 -27.96 19.88 7.83
N LEU A 193 -27.35 20.62 6.90
CA LEU A 193 -28.01 21.07 5.66
C LEU A 193 -28.45 19.88 4.79
N LEU A 194 -27.55 18.88 4.59
CA LEU A 194 -27.91 17.67 3.84
C LEU A 194 -29.09 16.93 4.47
N ALA A 195 -29.07 16.75 5.80
CA ALA A 195 -30.13 16.08 6.53
C ALA A 195 -31.46 16.86 6.52
N GLN A 196 -31.42 18.18 6.77
CA GLN A 196 -32.61 19.06 6.81
C GLN A 196 -33.33 19.08 5.46
N HIS A 197 -32.58 19.21 4.37
CA HIS A 197 -33.14 19.30 3.03
C HIS A 197 -33.29 17.94 2.33
N LYS A 198 -32.85 16.85 2.96
CA LYS A 198 -32.87 15.46 2.43
C LYS A 198 -32.21 15.35 1.05
N VAL A 199 -31.10 16.07 0.86
CA VAL A 199 -30.30 16.04 -0.36
C VAL A 199 -29.03 15.23 -0.12
N GLU A 200 -28.52 14.55 -1.16
CA GLU A 200 -27.33 13.71 -1.07
C GLU A 200 -26.04 14.46 -1.41
N LYS A 201 -26.16 15.63 -2.04
CA LYS A 201 -25.06 16.44 -2.53
C LYS A 201 -25.32 17.91 -2.19
N LEU A 202 -24.28 18.56 -1.66
CA LEU A 202 -24.29 19.97 -1.29
C LEU A 202 -23.19 20.69 -2.07
N PRO A 203 -23.52 21.38 -3.19
CA PRO A 203 -22.58 22.27 -3.85
C PRO A 203 -22.20 23.42 -2.94
N LEU A 204 -20.92 23.76 -2.92
CA LEU A 204 -20.37 24.91 -2.20
C LEU A 204 -20.10 26.04 -3.18
N VAL A 205 -20.52 27.25 -2.81
CA VAL A 205 -20.39 28.43 -3.66
C VAL A 205 -19.76 29.60 -2.90
N ASP A 206 -19.09 30.47 -3.63
CA ASP A 206 -18.65 31.77 -3.11
C ASP A 206 -19.79 32.80 -3.08
N GLU A 207 -19.48 34.04 -2.68
CA GLU A 207 -20.46 35.13 -2.58
C GLU A 207 -21.03 35.55 -3.95
N GLU A 208 -20.30 35.29 -5.04
CA GLU A 208 -20.68 35.56 -6.42
C GLU A 208 -21.44 34.39 -7.08
N GLY A 209 -21.54 33.24 -6.40
CA GLY A 209 -22.24 32.05 -6.86
C GLY A 209 -21.38 31.11 -7.72
N HIS A 210 -20.04 31.28 -7.75
CA HIS A 210 -19.15 30.34 -8.42
C HIS A 210 -18.98 29.09 -7.58
N LEU A 211 -18.95 27.95 -8.26
CA LEU A 211 -18.75 26.66 -7.62
C LEU A 211 -17.32 26.56 -7.07
N THR A 212 -17.19 26.31 -5.77
CA THR A 212 -15.90 26.16 -5.06
C THR A 212 -15.69 24.77 -4.50
N GLY A 213 -16.75 23.94 -4.46
CA GLY A 213 -16.65 22.58 -3.93
C GLY A 213 -17.95 21.80 -3.96
N LEU A 214 -17.86 20.55 -3.55
CA LEU A 214 -19.02 19.65 -3.41
C LEU A 214 -18.81 18.74 -2.19
N ILE A 215 -19.82 18.65 -1.33
CA ILE A 215 -19.87 17.70 -0.22
C ILE A 215 -21.01 16.70 -0.48
N THR A 216 -20.81 15.42 -0.16
CA THR A 216 -21.83 14.39 -0.32
C THR A 216 -22.11 13.63 0.99
N VAL A 217 -23.32 13.09 1.14
CA VAL A 217 -23.67 12.23 2.29
C VAL A 217 -22.75 11.01 2.37
N LYS A 218 -22.31 10.49 1.22
CA LYS A 218 -21.38 9.34 1.18
C LYS A 218 -20.06 9.62 1.91
N ASP A 219 -19.58 10.87 1.91
CA ASP A 219 -18.33 11.25 2.55
C ASP A 219 -18.43 11.17 4.09
N PHE A 220 -19.60 11.50 4.65
CA PHE A 220 -19.88 11.36 6.08
C PHE A 220 -19.99 9.88 6.47
N VAL A 221 -20.77 9.09 5.74
CA VAL A 221 -20.95 7.65 5.99
C VAL A 221 -19.60 6.93 5.92
N LYS A 222 -18.75 7.25 4.95
CA LYS A 222 -17.41 6.64 4.83
C LYS A 222 -16.48 7.05 5.98
N THR A 223 -16.56 8.30 6.45
CA THR A 223 -15.75 8.76 7.58
C THR A 223 -16.11 8.02 8.86
N GLU A 224 -17.40 7.77 9.11
CA GLU A 224 -17.88 6.98 10.24
C GLU A 224 -17.53 5.49 10.09
N GLN A 225 -17.61 4.95 8.87
CA GLN A 225 -17.32 3.54 8.58
C GLN A 225 -15.83 3.22 8.66
N TYR A 226 -14.96 4.18 8.32
CA TYR A 226 -13.50 4.02 8.28
C TYR A 226 -12.78 5.10 9.10
N PRO A 227 -12.91 5.07 10.43
CA PRO A 227 -12.34 6.11 11.31
C PRO A 227 -10.81 6.12 11.29
N ASP A 228 -10.19 4.97 11.03
CA ASP A 228 -8.72 4.80 11.00
C ASP A 228 -8.11 5.03 9.62
N ALA A 229 -8.90 5.44 8.62
CA ALA A 229 -8.43 5.60 7.25
C ALA A 229 -7.23 6.58 7.16
N THR A 230 -6.22 6.18 6.39
CA THR A 230 -5.04 7.00 6.11
C THR A 230 -5.41 8.09 5.10
N LYS A 231 -5.56 9.33 5.57
CA LYS A 231 -6.03 10.48 4.79
C LYS A 231 -5.03 11.63 4.78
N ASP A 232 -5.11 12.44 3.74
CA ASP A 232 -4.40 13.72 3.65
C ASP A 232 -5.19 14.84 4.38
N GLU A 233 -4.64 16.04 4.38
CA GLU A 233 -5.20 17.21 5.04
C GLU A 233 -6.54 17.66 4.42
N GLN A 234 -6.83 17.25 3.18
CA GLN A 234 -8.11 17.48 2.48
C GLN A 234 -9.13 16.36 2.74
N GLY A 235 -8.76 15.34 3.53
CA GLY A 235 -9.63 14.20 3.85
C GLY A 235 -9.71 13.15 2.75
N ARG A 236 -8.83 13.21 1.73
CA ARG A 236 -8.73 12.22 0.65
C ARG A 236 -7.82 11.07 1.10
N LEU A 237 -8.10 9.86 0.61
CA LEU A 237 -7.24 8.72 0.90
C LEU A 237 -5.81 8.96 0.39
N ARG A 238 -4.82 8.57 1.20
CA ARG A 238 -3.42 8.60 0.78
C ARG A 238 -3.08 7.39 -0.06
N VAL A 239 -2.22 7.60 -1.06
CA VAL A 239 -1.77 6.57 -1.99
C VAL A 239 -0.28 6.73 -2.28
N ALA A 240 0.42 5.61 -2.38
CA ALA A 240 1.79 5.54 -2.86
C ALA A 240 1.84 4.93 -4.27
N ALA A 241 2.86 5.27 -5.05
CA ALA A 241 3.06 4.70 -6.38
C ALA A 241 4.54 4.42 -6.65
N GLY A 242 4.79 3.25 -7.25
CA GLY A 242 6.12 2.85 -7.67
C GLY A 242 6.61 3.65 -8.89
N VAL A 243 7.86 4.08 -8.85
CA VAL A 243 8.58 4.66 -9.98
C VAL A 243 9.89 3.91 -10.19
N GLY A 244 10.43 3.97 -11.40
CA GLY A 244 11.76 3.46 -11.71
C GLY A 244 12.84 4.50 -11.39
N PHE A 245 14.02 4.24 -11.95
CA PHE A 245 15.17 5.15 -11.86
C PHE A 245 15.83 5.39 -13.24
N LEU A 246 15.30 4.74 -14.29
CA LEU A 246 15.75 4.85 -15.68
C LEU A 246 14.57 5.12 -16.62
N GLY A 247 14.86 5.42 -17.88
CA GLY A 247 13.87 5.52 -18.95
C GLY A 247 12.83 6.60 -18.69
N ASP A 248 11.56 6.20 -18.51
CA ASP A 248 10.42 7.10 -18.31
C ASP A 248 10.20 7.51 -16.84
N ALA A 249 11.11 7.16 -15.93
CA ALA A 249 10.93 7.33 -14.49
C ALA A 249 10.60 8.76 -14.07
N TRP A 250 11.26 9.75 -14.70
CA TRP A 250 11.03 11.17 -14.42
C TRP A 250 9.65 11.64 -14.88
N GLN A 251 9.28 11.34 -16.15
CA GLN A 251 7.96 11.69 -16.69
C GLN A 251 6.85 11.02 -15.90
N ARG A 252 7.06 9.77 -15.48
CA ARG A 252 6.14 9.02 -14.63
C ARG A 252 5.97 9.69 -13.26
N ALA A 253 7.07 10.07 -12.60
CA ALA A 253 7.02 10.77 -11.33
C ALA A 253 6.24 12.10 -11.44
N SER A 254 6.47 12.88 -12.51
CA SER A 254 5.75 14.13 -12.78
C SER A 254 4.24 13.90 -12.97
N ALA A 255 3.85 12.94 -13.79
CA ALA A 255 2.43 12.63 -14.01
C ALA A 255 1.73 12.13 -12.73
N LEU A 256 2.41 11.35 -11.91
CA LEU A 256 1.88 10.88 -10.62
C LEU A 256 1.73 12.04 -9.63
N MET A 257 2.67 12.99 -9.65
CA MET A 257 2.59 14.22 -8.85
C MET A 257 1.38 15.07 -9.24
N GLU A 258 1.16 15.28 -10.54
CA GLU A 258 0.00 15.98 -11.09
C GLU A 258 -1.32 15.29 -10.72
N ALA A 259 -1.34 13.96 -10.66
CA ALA A 259 -2.49 13.18 -10.20
C ALA A 259 -2.70 13.22 -8.67
N GLY A 260 -1.77 13.83 -7.91
CA GLY A 260 -1.89 14.04 -6.46
C GLY A 260 -1.40 12.87 -5.61
N VAL A 261 -0.40 12.11 -6.06
CA VAL A 261 0.23 11.04 -5.27
C VAL A 261 0.85 11.61 -3.99
N ASP A 262 0.73 10.89 -2.87
CA ASP A 262 1.31 11.32 -1.58
C ASP A 262 2.75 10.82 -1.40
N VAL A 263 3.07 9.65 -1.99
CA VAL A 263 4.36 8.99 -1.82
C VAL A 263 4.84 8.39 -3.14
N LEU A 264 6.06 8.72 -3.55
CA LEU A 264 6.75 8.04 -4.64
C LEU A 264 7.71 6.98 -4.06
N VAL A 265 7.64 5.77 -4.60
CA VAL A 265 8.52 4.67 -4.19
C VAL A 265 9.52 4.41 -5.32
N VAL A 266 10.77 4.80 -5.14
CA VAL A 266 11.86 4.45 -6.05
C VAL A 266 12.22 2.99 -5.81
N ASP A 267 11.67 2.12 -6.66
CA ASP A 267 11.62 0.67 -6.47
C ASP A 267 12.59 -0.05 -7.41
N THR A 268 13.63 -0.65 -6.83
CA THR A 268 14.70 -1.35 -7.55
C THR A 268 15.10 -2.65 -6.85
N ALA A 269 15.68 -3.59 -7.59
CA ALA A 269 16.22 -4.84 -7.06
C ALA A 269 17.47 -4.62 -6.19
N ASN A 270 18.23 -3.53 -6.43
CA ASN A 270 19.38 -3.13 -5.62
C ASN A 270 19.37 -1.60 -5.42
N GLY A 271 18.94 -1.16 -4.27
CA GLY A 271 18.82 0.26 -3.94
C GLY A 271 20.15 1.00 -3.80
N GLU A 272 21.26 0.32 -3.52
CA GLU A 272 22.61 0.93 -3.50
C GLU A 272 23.14 1.25 -4.91
N ALA A 273 22.38 0.92 -5.98
CA ALA A 273 22.77 1.29 -7.32
C ALA A 273 22.83 2.81 -7.48
N ARG A 274 23.94 3.34 -8.01
CA ARG A 274 24.17 4.79 -8.13
C ARG A 274 23.01 5.53 -8.78
N LEU A 275 22.48 4.98 -9.88
CA LEU A 275 21.37 5.61 -10.60
C LEU A 275 20.07 5.69 -9.79
N ALA A 276 19.83 4.74 -8.87
CA ALA A 276 18.69 4.79 -7.97
C ALA A 276 18.86 5.89 -6.91
N LEU A 277 20.07 6.00 -6.33
CA LEU A 277 20.42 7.07 -5.39
C LEU A 277 20.34 8.46 -6.03
N ASP A 278 20.85 8.59 -7.28
CA ASP A 278 20.80 9.84 -8.04
C ASP A 278 19.34 10.23 -8.35
N MET A 279 18.45 9.26 -8.63
CA MET A 279 17.00 9.52 -8.82
C MET A 279 16.33 10.03 -7.56
N ILE A 280 16.59 9.41 -6.41
CA ILE A 280 16.05 9.87 -5.11
C ILE A 280 16.53 11.30 -4.82
N SER A 281 17.84 11.53 -4.95
CA SER A 281 18.42 12.86 -4.73
C SER A 281 17.83 13.91 -5.66
N ARG A 282 17.64 13.58 -6.93
CA ARG A 282 17.01 14.48 -7.91
C ARG A 282 15.57 14.84 -7.54
N LEU A 283 14.74 13.85 -7.17
CA LEU A 283 13.36 14.07 -6.72
C LEU A 283 13.29 14.95 -5.47
N LYS A 284 14.23 14.78 -4.53
CA LYS A 284 14.25 15.56 -3.28
C LYS A 284 14.71 17.00 -3.44
N HIS A 285 15.49 17.32 -4.48
CA HIS A 285 16.02 18.67 -4.72
C HIS A 285 15.22 19.46 -5.76
N ASP A 286 14.25 18.86 -6.42
CA ASP A 286 13.40 19.54 -7.40
C ASP A 286 12.11 20.02 -6.72
N SER A 287 11.88 21.33 -6.76
CA SER A 287 10.72 21.98 -6.13
C SER A 287 9.36 21.53 -6.70
N ALA A 288 9.34 20.93 -7.90
CA ALA A 288 8.13 20.34 -8.45
C ALA A 288 7.60 19.16 -7.61
N PHE A 289 8.45 18.56 -6.77
CA PHE A 289 8.08 17.45 -5.88
C PHE A 289 8.00 17.86 -4.40
N ASP A 290 7.97 19.15 -4.10
CA ASP A 290 7.76 19.64 -2.75
C ASP A 290 6.42 19.10 -2.19
N GLY A 291 6.48 18.54 -0.98
CA GLY A 291 5.32 17.95 -0.32
C GLY A 291 5.14 16.44 -0.53
N VAL A 292 5.65 15.86 -1.63
CA VAL A 292 5.64 14.40 -1.84
C VAL A 292 6.74 13.73 -1.02
N GLN A 293 6.42 12.58 -0.42
CA GLN A 293 7.39 11.81 0.34
C GLN A 293 8.05 10.76 -0.57
N ILE A 294 9.35 10.51 -0.38
CA ILE A 294 10.12 9.58 -1.20
C ILE A 294 10.54 8.38 -0.37
N ILE A 295 10.11 7.19 -0.76
CA ILE A 295 10.61 5.91 -0.23
C ILE A 295 11.65 5.35 -1.19
N GLY A 296 12.82 5.01 -0.69
CA GLY A 296 13.89 4.35 -1.46
C GLY A 296 14.03 2.88 -1.09
N GLY A 297 14.33 2.01 -2.06
CA GLY A 297 14.58 0.60 -1.83
C GLY A 297 14.77 -0.22 -3.13
N ASN A 298 15.09 -1.54 -2.99
CA ASN A 298 15.30 -2.26 -1.74
C ASN A 298 16.79 -2.32 -1.36
N VAL A 299 17.03 -2.30 -0.09
CA VAL A 299 18.36 -2.55 0.48
C VAL A 299 18.31 -3.75 1.42
N GLY A 300 19.47 -4.32 1.74
CA GLY A 300 19.58 -5.46 2.66
C GLY A 300 20.65 -5.27 3.73
N THR A 301 21.31 -4.12 3.77
CA THR A 301 22.46 -3.85 4.64
C THR A 301 22.32 -2.50 5.33
N ARG A 302 23.11 -2.30 6.39
CA ARG A 302 23.21 -1.02 7.07
C ARG A 302 23.78 0.07 6.16
N SER A 303 24.79 -0.26 5.34
CA SER A 303 25.37 0.67 4.37
C SER A 303 24.36 1.11 3.31
N GLY A 304 23.55 0.15 2.81
CA GLY A 304 22.48 0.46 1.86
C GLY A 304 21.42 1.39 2.43
N ALA A 305 21.02 1.16 3.67
CA ALA A 305 20.10 2.06 4.35
C ALA A 305 20.71 3.46 4.53
N GLN A 306 21.98 3.53 4.90
CA GLN A 306 22.71 4.80 5.04
C GLN A 306 22.77 5.56 3.71
N ALA A 307 23.10 4.88 2.60
CA ALA A 307 23.15 5.49 1.26
C ALA A 307 21.78 6.07 0.83
N MET A 308 20.67 5.35 1.13
CA MET A 308 19.32 5.85 0.87
C MET A 308 19.00 7.12 1.67
N ILE A 309 19.38 7.15 2.95
CA ILE A 309 19.19 8.30 3.84
C ILE A 309 19.99 9.51 3.33
N GLU A 310 21.24 9.31 2.95
CA GLU A 310 22.10 10.35 2.39
C GLU A 310 21.59 10.88 1.05
N ALA A 311 20.97 10.03 0.23
CA ALA A 311 20.29 10.45 -0.98
C ALA A 311 19.00 11.27 -0.72
N GLY A 312 18.50 11.29 0.53
CA GLY A 312 17.36 12.08 0.95
C GLY A 312 16.04 11.32 1.05
N ALA A 313 16.05 9.98 1.08
CA ALA A 313 14.83 9.20 1.27
C ALA A 313 14.11 9.55 2.59
N ASP A 314 12.78 9.62 2.56
CA ASP A 314 11.91 9.86 3.71
C ASP A 314 11.55 8.58 4.46
N ALA A 315 11.75 7.42 3.82
CA ALA A 315 11.73 6.09 4.42
C ALA A 315 12.58 5.13 3.59
N VAL A 316 13.06 4.06 4.21
CA VAL A 316 13.90 3.04 3.58
C VAL A 316 13.17 1.70 3.55
N LYS A 317 13.05 1.10 2.36
CA LYS A 317 12.42 -0.20 2.15
C LYS A 317 13.50 -1.30 2.08
N VAL A 318 13.35 -2.34 2.91
CA VAL A 318 14.37 -3.35 3.20
C VAL A 318 13.90 -4.73 2.81
N GLY A 319 14.69 -5.41 1.96
CA GLY A 319 14.43 -6.79 1.57
C GLY A 319 15.04 -7.13 0.22
N ILE A 320 16.08 -7.97 0.22
CA ILE A 320 16.72 -8.52 -0.99
C ILE A 320 16.47 -10.03 -1.01
N GLY A 321 15.53 -10.44 -1.86
CA GLY A 321 15.20 -11.84 -2.10
C GLY A 321 14.34 -12.57 -1.06
N PRO A 322 13.62 -11.93 -0.08
CA PRO A 322 12.82 -12.67 0.89
C PRO A 322 11.42 -13.06 0.38
N GLY A 323 10.97 -12.50 -0.73
CA GLY A 323 9.63 -12.78 -1.25
C GLY A 323 9.46 -14.22 -1.70
N SER A 324 8.27 -14.81 -1.48
CA SER A 324 7.96 -16.21 -1.80
C SER A 324 8.06 -16.55 -3.28
N ILE A 325 7.95 -15.55 -4.16
CA ILE A 325 8.05 -15.67 -5.63
C ILE A 325 9.41 -15.18 -6.17
N CYS A 326 10.33 -14.75 -5.29
CA CYS A 326 11.62 -14.20 -5.68
C CYS A 326 12.67 -15.31 -5.79
N THR A 327 13.41 -15.31 -6.90
CA THR A 327 14.51 -16.27 -7.13
C THR A 327 15.90 -15.59 -7.18
N THR A 328 15.99 -14.31 -6.83
CA THR A 328 17.26 -13.55 -6.83
C THR A 328 18.36 -14.27 -6.05
N ARG A 329 18.07 -14.82 -4.87
CA ARG A 329 19.04 -15.55 -4.05
C ARG A 329 19.58 -16.81 -4.72
N ILE A 330 18.81 -17.44 -5.58
CA ILE A 330 19.21 -18.64 -6.32
C ILE A 330 19.87 -18.28 -7.64
N VAL A 331 19.30 -17.34 -8.38
CA VAL A 331 19.76 -16.95 -9.73
C VAL A 331 21.02 -16.09 -9.66
N ALA A 332 21.06 -15.09 -8.78
CA ALA A 332 22.18 -14.17 -8.63
C ALA A 332 23.12 -14.53 -7.46
N GLY A 333 22.70 -15.42 -6.55
CA GLY A 333 23.45 -15.76 -5.34
C GLY A 333 23.50 -14.63 -4.32
N VAL A 334 22.66 -13.60 -4.44
CA VAL A 334 22.69 -12.39 -3.62
C VAL A 334 21.42 -12.29 -2.78
N GLY A 335 21.55 -11.91 -1.52
CA GLY A 335 20.45 -11.67 -0.61
C GLY A 335 20.87 -11.67 0.85
N VAL A 336 19.97 -11.22 1.71
CA VAL A 336 20.16 -11.23 3.16
C VAL A 336 18.91 -11.82 3.80
N PRO A 337 19.01 -12.78 4.75
CA PRO A 337 17.88 -13.24 5.54
C PRO A 337 17.17 -12.07 6.22
N GLN A 338 15.83 -12.05 6.14
CA GLN A 338 15.06 -10.82 6.27
C GLN A 338 15.14 -10.20 7.67
N LEU A 339 15.10 -11.00 8.73
CA LEU A 339 15.21 -10.47 10.09
C LEU A 339 16.51 -9.71 10.30
N THR A 340 17.63 -10.30 9.83
CA THR A 340 18.96 -9.66 9.89
C THR A 340 19.01 -8.39 9.03
N ALA A 341 18.45 -8.42 7.81
CA ALA A 341 18.42 -7.26 6.94
C ALA A 341 17.68 -6.09 7.59
N VAL A 342 16.50 -6.35 8.16
CA VAL A 342 15.71 -5.34 8.87
C VAL A 342 16.46 -4.80 10.08
N TYR A 343 17.00 -5.67 10.92
CA TYR A 343 17.75 -5.25 12.12
C TYR A 343 18.93 -4.34 11.78
N GLU A 344 19.76 -4.71 10.80
CA GLU A 344 20.93 -3.93 10.38
C GLU A 344 20.53 -2.58 9.75
N ALA A 345 19.54 -2.57 8.86
CA ALA A 345 19.08 -1.35 8.23
C ALA A 345 18.41 -0.39 9.24
N ALA A 346 17.62 -0.93 10.16
CA ALA A 346 16.93 -0.17 11.19
C ALA A 346 17.88 0.59 12.12
N GLN A 347 19.13 0.13 12.31
CA GLN A 347 20.14 0.87 13.07
C GLN A 347 20.48 2.21 12.42
N ALA A 348 20.68 2.24 11.09
CA ALA A 348 20.93 3.48 10.35
C ALA A 348 19.68 4.36 10.31
N CYS A 349 18.53 3.76 10.05
CA CYS A 349 17.24 4.46 10.00
C CYS A 349 16.90 5.17 11.31
N ARG A 350 17.04 4.47 12.45
CA ARG A 350 16.79 5.03 13.79
C ARG A 350 17.72 6.19 14.10
N ALA A 351 19.02 6.05 13.80
CA ALA A 351 20.01 7.10 14.03
C ALA A 351 19.69 8.41 13.25
N ALA A 352 19.03 8.29 12.10
CA ALA A 352 18.67 9.41 11.23
C ALA A 352 17.20 9.88 11.38
N GLY A 353 16.41 9.24 12.24
CA GLY A 353 14.98 9.53 12.37
C GLY A 353 14.19 9.25 11.08
N VAL A 354 14.58 8.21 10.34
CA VAL A 354 13.95 7.79 9.08
C VAL A 354 13.25 6.45 9.31
N PRO A 355 11.95 6.29 8.95
CA PRO A 355 11.25 5.03 9.07
C PRO A 355 11.86 3.92 8.22
N CYS A 356 11.81 2.68 8.73
CA CYS A 356 12.27 1.46 8.08
C CYS A 356 11.06 0.57 7.73
N ILE A 357 10.95 0.13 6.49
CA ILE A 357 9.86 -0.71 5.99
C ILE A 357 10.41 -2.11 5.70
N ALA A 358 9.91 -3.14 6.40
CA ALA A 358 10.28 -4.52 6.14
C ALA A 358 9.47 -5.09 4.98
N ASP A 359 10.10 -5.36 3.85
CA ASP A 359 9.45 -5.81 2.61
C ASP A 359 9.79 -7.27 2.29
N GLY A 360 8.79 -8.14 2.43
CA GLY A 360 8.86 -9.56 2.10
C GLY A 360 9.20 -10.50 3.25
N GLY A 361 8.96 -11.79 3.02
CA GLY A 361 9.22 -12.87 4.00
C GLY A 361 8.16 -13.00 5.09
N ILE A 362 7.06 -12.27 5.02
CA ILE A 362 5.97 -12.29 6.02
C ILE A 362 4.87 -13.24 5.57
N HIS A 363 4.65 -14.30 6.34
CA HIS A 363 3.63 -15.30 6.09
C HIS A 363 2.49 -15.22 7.12
N TYR A 364 2.84 -14.95 8.38
CA TYR A 364 1.92 -14.91 9.52
C TYR A 364 1.99 -13.58 10.27
N SER A 365 1.01 -13.31 11.09
CA SER A 365 0.97 -12.11 11.93
C SER A 365 2.16 -12.00 12.90
N GLY A 366 2.66 -13.14 13.40
CA GLY A 366 3.87 -13.18 14.23
C GLY A 366 5.12 -12.64 13.55
N ASP A 367 5.22 -12.75 12.21
CA ASP A 367 6.35 -12.22 11.46
C ASP A 367 6.32 -10.68 11.41
N ILE A 368 5.12 -10.09 11.39
CA ILE A 368 4.95 -8.63 11.54
C ILE A 368 5.56 -8.18 12.88
N ALA A 369 5.20 -8.85 13.97
CA ALA A 369 5.73 -8.52 15.30
C ALA A 369 7.26 -8.66 15.35
N LYS A 370 7.82 -9.74 14.77
CA LYS A 370 9.27 -9.95 14.69
C LYS A 370 9.97 -8.84 13.89
N ALA A 371 9.37 -8.40 12.76
CA ALA A 371 9.90 -7.29 11.96
C ALA A 371 9.91 -5.96 12.74
N LEU A 372 8.83 -5.65 13.46
CA LEU A 372 8.71 -4.45 14.27
C LEU A 372 9.69 -4.47 15.46
N VAL A 373 9.82 -5.59 16.15
CA VAL A 373 10.85 -5.77 17.22
C VAL A 373 12.26 -5.62 16.66
N ALA A 374 12.54 -6.07 15.44
CA ALA A 374 13.83 -5.86 14.79
C ALA A 374 14.09 -4.39 14.41
N GLY A 375 13.10 -3.51 14.53
CA GLY A 375 13.22 -2.07 14.34
C GLY A 375 12.56 -1.52 13.08
N ALA A 376 11.76 -2.34 12.35
CA ALA A 376 10.90 -1.81 11.31
C ALA A 376 9.80 -0.91 11.90
N SER A 377 9.41 0.13 11.18
CA SER A 377 8.25 0.97 11.50
C SER A 377 6.97 0.39 10.92
N SER A 378 7.08 -0.30 9.79
CA SER A 378 5.95 -0.93 9.09
C SER A 378 6.44 -2.08 8.21
N VAL A 379 5.49 -2.85 7.68
CA VAL A 379 5.77 -4.01 6.83
C VAL A 379 5.05 -3.90 5.49
N MET A 380 5.67 -4.40 4.42
CA MET A 380 5.05 -4.52 3.11
C MET A 380 4.67 -5.98 2.84
N LEU A 381 3.40 -6.19 2.48
CA LEU A 381 2.81 -7.50 2.25
C LEU A 381 2.54 -7.73 0.75
N GLY A 382 3.05 -8.83 0.22
CA GLY A 382 2.80 -9.27 -1.16
C GLY A 382 1.91 -10.51 -1.19
N GLY A 383 2.47 -11.71 -1.02
CA GLY A 383 1.75 -12.99 -1.14
C GLY A 383 0.54 -13.12 -0.22
N THR A 384 0.60 -12.59 0.99
CA THR A 384 -0.51 -12.57 1.94
C THR A 384 -1.73 -11.83 1.39
N LEU A 385 -1.52 -10.75 0.62
CA LEU A 385 -2.58 -9.90 0.07
C LEU A 385 -2.95 -10.26 -1.37
N ALA A 386 -2.10 -10.97 -2.10
CA ALA A 386 -2.38 -11.39 -3.49
C ALA A 386 -3.66 -12.25 -3.62
N GLY A 387 -4.02 -12.99 -2.56
CA GLY A 387 -5.26 -13.77 -2.49
C GLY A 387 -6.52 -12.98 -2.12
N CYS A 388 -6.42 -11.70 -1.80
CA CYS A 388 -7.58 -10.88 -1.42
C CYS A 388 -8.48 -10.56 -2.61
N GLU A 389 -9.77 -10.26 -2.33
CA GLU A 389 -10.76 -9.86 -3.34
C GLU A 389 -10.28 -8.66 -4.16
N GLU A 390 -9.72 -7.66 -3.50
CA GLU A 390 -9.30 -6.38 -4.07
C GLU A 390 -7.97 -6.44 -4.83
N ALA A 391 -7.24 -7.56 -4.77
CA ALA A 391 -6.04 -7.75 -5.58
C ALA A 391 -6.43 -7.90 -7.07
N PRO A 392 -5.60 -7.42 -8.02
CA PRO A 392 -5.85 -7.58 -9.45
C PRO A 392 -5.96 -9.05 -9.89
N GLY A 393 -6.67 -9.28 -10.98
CA GLY A 393 -6.82 -10.59 -11.60
C GLY A 393 -8.06 -11.36 -11.19
N GLU A 394 -8.43 -12.31 -12.03
CA GLU A 394 -9.62 -13.14 -11.85
C GLU A 394 -9.39 -14.28 -10.85
N LYS A 395 -10.48 -14.76 -10.25
CA LYS A 395 -10.48 -15.97 -9.43
C LYS A 395 -10.48 -17.21 -10.33
N VAL A 396 -9.57 -18.12 -10.08
CA VAL A 396 -9.44 -19.39 -10.79
C VAL A 396 -9.87 -20.53 -9.88
N LEU A 397 -10.63 -21.48 -10.40
CA LEU A 397 -11.05 -22.66 -9.64
C LEU A 397 -10.09 -23.83 -9.95
N LEU A 398 -9.34 -24.29 -8.93
CA LEU A 398 -8.47 -25.44 -9.01
C LEU A 398 -8.82 -26.45 -7.92
N HIS A 399 -9.04 -27.71 -8.30
CA HIS A 399 -9.37 -28.80 -7.36
C HIS A 399 -10.49 -28.45 -6.36
N GLY A 400 -11.51 -27.68 -6.82
CA GLY A 400 -12.64 -27.26 -5.98
C GLY A 400 -12.36 -26.10 -5.02
N LYS A 401 -11.16 -25.50 -5.04
CA LYS A 401 -10.79 -24.33 -4.27
C LYS A 401 -10.53 -23.14 -5.19
N GLN A 402 -10.80 -21.93 -4.69
CA GLN A 402 -10.53 -20.68 -5.42
C GLN A 402 -9.10 -20.22 -5.17
N TYR A 403 -8.45 -19.75 -6.23
CA TYR A 403 -7.10 -19.20 -6.24
C TYR A 403 -7.06 -17.89 -7.01
N LYS A 404 -6.00 -17.09 -6.79
CA LYS A 404 -5.66 -15.92 -7.59
C LYS A 404 -4.21 -16.02 -8.06
N LEU A 405 -3.94 -15.46 -9.24
CA LEU A 405 -2.58 -15.39 -9.79
C LEU A 405 -1.69 -14.54 -8.87
N TYR A 406 -0.49 -15.03 -8.63
CA TYR A 406 0.55 -14.27 -7.93
C TYR A 406 1.89 -14.48 -8.63
N ARG A 407 2.61 -13.38 -8.94
CA ARG A 407 3.88 -13.46 -9.64
C ARG A 407 4.87 -12.40 -9.16
N GLY A 408 6.17 -12.75 -9.29
CA GLY A 408 7.26 -11.80 -9.07
C GLY A 408 7.36 -10.78 -10.20
N MET A 409 7.74 -9.54 -9.88
CA MET A 409 7.99 -8.51 -10.87
C MET A 409 9.17 -8.82 -11.79
N GLY A 410 10.07 -9.75 -11.38
CA GLY A 410 11.15 -10.32 -12.18
C GLY A 410 10.77 -11.63 -12.91
N SER A 411 9.51 -12.03 -12.95
CA SER A 411 9.04 -13.18 -13.73
C SER A 411 8.97 -12.87 -15.22
N LEU A 412 8.97 -13.88 -16.06
CA LEU A 412 8.88 -13.71 -17.51
C LEU A 412 7.60 -12.98 -17.93
N GLY A 413 6.46 -13.32 -17.33
CA GLY A 413 5.19 -12.68 -17.64
C GLY A 413 5.11 -11.23 -17.15
N ALA A 414 5.71 -10.89 -15.99
CA ALA A 414 5.78 -9.51 -15.53
C ALA A 414 6.72 -8.65 -16.40
N MET A 415 7.81 -9.23 -16.89
CA MET A 415 8.77 -8.57 -17.79
C MET A 415 8.39 -8.59 -19.26
N ALA A 416 7.33 -9.32 -19.63
CA ALA A 416 6.82 -9.34 -20.99
C ALA A 416 6.35 -7.94 -21.44
N PRO A 417 6.52 -7.59 -22.74
CA PRO A 417 6.03 -6.33 -23.24
C PRO A 417 4.50 -6.21 -23.11
N ARG A 418 4.03 -5.08 -22.58
CA ARG A 418 2.63 -4.66 -22.67
C ARG A 418 2.51 -3.67 -23.83
N GLY A 419 2.02 -4.12 -24.96
CA GLY A 419 2.09 -3.36 -26.21
C GLY A 419 3.53 -3.27 -26.74
N LYS A 420 4.06 -2.05 -26.89
CA LYS A 420 5.42 -1.81 -27.42
C LYS A 420 6.53 -1.75 -26.37
N LYS A 421 6.20 -1.69 -25.07
CA LYS A 421 7.17 -1.48 -23.98
C LYS A 421 6.98 -2.49 -22.85
N SER A 422 8.08 -2.85 -22.21
CA SER A 422 8.09 -3.50 -20.89
C SER A 422 8.37 -2.45 -19.83
N TYR A 423 7.58 -2.43 -18.77
CA TYR A 423 7.72 -1.45 -17.68
C TYR A 423 8.37 -2.04 -16.42
N SER A 424 8.78 -3.33 -16.46
CA SER A 424 9.36 -4.04 -15.30
C SER A 424 10.82 -4.41 -15.46
N LYS A 425 11.35 -4.48 -16.69
CA LYS A 425 12.74 -4.94 -16.97
C LYS A 425 13.83 -4.05 -16.36
N ASP A 426 13.62 -2.74 -16.30
CA ASP A 426 14.59 -1.79 -15.77
C ASP A 426 14.83 -1.96 -14.25
N ARG A 427 13.85 -2.47 -13.50
CA ARG A 427 14.00 -2.84 -12.09
C ARG A 427 15.18 -3.81 -11.88
N TYR A 428 15.41 -4.68 -12.85
CA TYR A 428 16.45 -5.70 -12.87
C TYR A 428 17.62 -5.37 -13.80
N PHE A 429 17.77 -4.11 -14.20
CA PHE A 429 18.81 -3.64 -15.11
C PHE A 429 18.84 -4.38 -16.47
N GLN A 430 17.67 -4.81 -16.97
CA GLN A 430 17.52 -5.54 -18.23
C GLN A 430 16.68 -4.76 -19.27
N ALA A 431 16.63 -3.44 -19.16
CA ALA A 431 15.85 -2.59 -20.07
C ALA A 431 16.31 -2.67 -21.54
N ASP A 432 17.58 -2.93 -21.77
CA ASP A 432 18.24 -3.09 -23.07
C ASP A 432 18.03 -4.47 -23.70
N VAL A 433 17.56 -5.45 -22.93
CA VAL A 433 17.30 -6.81 -23.44
C VAL A 433 16.00 -6.82 -24.24
N THR A 434 16.10 -6.88 -25.56
CA THR A 434 14.95 -6.86 -26.47
C THR A 434 14.34 -8.24 -26.73
N SER A 435 15.15 -9.30 -26.71
CA SER A 435 14.72 -10.67 -26.98
C SER A 435 14.30 -11.39 -25.70
N SER A 436 13.11 -12.00 -25.70
CA SER A 436 12.54 -12.66 -24.52
C SER A 436 13.35 -13.88 -24.04
N ASP A 437 14.04 -14.56 -24.96
CA ASP A 437 14.91 -15.72 -24.68
C ASP A 437 16.23 -15.34 -24.01
N LYS A 438 16.59 -14.05 -23.99
CA LYS A 438 17.78 -13.51 -23.34
C LYS A 438 17.49 -12.86 -21.99
N VAL A 439 16.22 -12.76 -21.60
CA VAL A 439 15.86 -12.23 -20.28
C VAL A 439 16.23 -13.27 -19.22
N VAL A 440 16.87 -12.81 -18.15
CA VAL A 440 17.19 -13.63 -16.98
C VAL A 440 16.15 -13.36 -15.89
N PRO A 441 15.17 -14.25 -15.68
CA PRO A 441 14.14 -14.02 -14.67
C PRO A 441 14.68 -14.21 -13.25
N GLU A 442 14.27 -13.33 -12.36
CA GLU A 442 14.54 -13.39 -10.93
C GLU A 442 13.23 -13.55 -10.11
N GLY A 443 12.23 -14.16 -10.70
CA GLY A 443 10.96 -14.44 -10.08
C GLY A 443 10.18 -15.49 -10.82
N VAL A 444 9.26 -16.14 -10.10
CA VAL A 444 8.35 -17.15 -10.61
C VAL A 444 6.91 -16.66 -10.64
N GLU A 445 6.04 -17.40 -11.32
CA GLU A 445 4.60 -17.19 -11.38
C GLU A 445 3.90 -18.43 -10.83
N GLY A 446 2.81 -18.21 -10.11
CA GLY A 446 2.01 -19.26 -9.51
C GLY A 446 0.68 -18.71 -9.03
N GLU A 447 0.04 -19.45 -8.18
CA GLU A 447 -1.27 -19.13 -7.65
C GLU A 447 -1.26 -19.21 -6.13
N VAL A 448 -2.02 -18.32 -5.49
CA VAL A 448 -2.24 -18.31 -4.05
C VAL A 448 -3.72 -18.57 -3.75
N PRO A 449 -4.04 -19.22 -2.63
CA PRO A 449 -5.43 -19.41 -2.22
C PRO A 449 -6.16 -18.08 -2.09
N TYR A 450 -7.41 -18.03 -2.59
CA TYR A 450 -8.31 -16.91 -2.35
C TYR A 450 -8.64 -16.79 -0.86
N ARG A 451 -8.54 -15.56 -0.31
CA ARG A 451 -8.65 -15.29 1.13
C ARG A 451 -9.84 -14.42 1.51
N GLY A 452 -10.69 -14.05 0.55
CA GLY A 452 -11.82 -13.14 0.78
C GLY A 452 -11.41 -11.67 0.81
N PRO A 453 -12.25 -10.80 1.38
CA PRO A 453 -12.02 -9.36 1.38
C PRO A 453 -10.85 -8.96 2.29
N LEU A 454 -10.12 -7.92 1.89
CA LEU A 454 -8.91 -7.41 2.55
C LEU A 454 -9.13 -7.12 4.03
N ASN A 455 -10.25 -6.48 4.38
CA ASN A 455 -10.56 -6.12 5.77
C ASN A 455 -10.55 -7.33 6.72
N ALA A 456 -11.05 -8.48 6.27
CA ALA A 456 -11.04 -9.71 7.06
C ALA A 456 -9.61 -10.24 7.26
N VAL A 457 -8.78 -10.19 6.21
CA VAL A 457 -7.37 -10.62 6.27
C VAL A 457 -6.57 -9.70 7.19
N LEU A 458 -6.70 -8.38 7.03
CA LEU A 458 -6.00 -7.41 7.88
C LEU A 458 -6.44 -7.49 9.33
N TYR A 459 -7.74 -7.71 9.59
CA TYR A 459 -8.23 -7.90 10.96
C TYR A 459 -7.51 -9.05 11.67
N GLN A 460 -7.32 -10.19 10.99
CA GLN A 460 -6.60 -11.34 11.56
C GLN A 460 -5.10 -11.03 11.75
N MET A 461 -4.47 -10.37 10.77
CA MET A 461 -3.05 -10.02 10.85
C MET A 461 -2.77 -9.01 11.98
N LEU A 462 -3.57 -7.96 12.09
CA LEU A 462 -3.45 -6.97 13.15
C LEU A 462 -3.87 -7.53 14.52
N GLY A 463 -4.89 -8.37 14.57
CA GLY A 463 -5.27 -9.08 15.80
C GLY A 463 -4.12 -9.93 16.36
N GLY A 464 -3.39 -10.65 15.50
CA GLY A 464 -2.20 -11.38 15.92
C GLY A 464 -1.05 -10.46 16.37
N LEU A 465 -0.89 -9.28 15.74
CA LEU A 465 0.05 -8.26 16.22
C LEU A 465 -0.32 -7.75 17.62
N HIS A 466 -1.60 -7.45 17.87
CA HIS A 466 -2.08 -7.02 19.19
C HIS A 466 -1.78 -8.08 20.27
N GLN A 467 -1.96 -9.37 19.95
CA GLN A 467 -1.58 -10.46 20.86
C GLN A 467 -0.07 -10.48 21.12
N SER A 468 0.75 -10.27 20.09
CA SER A 468 2.21 -10.19 20.26
C SER A 468 2.62 -9.02 21.15
N MET A 469 2.00 -7.85 20.97
CA MET A 469 2.24 -6.67 21.82
C MET A 469 1.87 -6.94 23.28
N PHE A 470 0.77 -7.62 23.52
CA PHE A 470 0.39 -8.09 24.86
C PHE A 470 1.48 -9.00 25.46
N TYR A 471 1.93 -10.03 24.72
CA TYR A 471 2.92 -10.98 25.24
C TYR A 471 4.27 -10.34 25.56
N ILE A 472 4.70 -9.31 24.80
CA ILE A 472 5.98 -8.64 25.05
C ILE A 472 5.86 -7.38 25.94
N GLY A 473 4.64 -6.98 26.32
CA GLY A 473 4.38 -5.81 27.16
C GLY A 473 4.61 -4.46 26.46
N ALA A 474 4.29 -4.36 25.17
CA ALA A 474 4.43 -3.11 24.39
C ALA A 474 3.05 -2.48 24.14
N HIS A 475 2.85 -1.22 24.55
CA HIS A 475 1.60 -0.48 24.37
C HIS A 475 1.47 0.13 22.97
N ASN A 476 2.60 0.35 22.30
CA ASN A 476 2.67 0.97 20.98
C ASN A 476 3.85 0.41 20.17
N ILE A 477 3.87 0.73 18.87
CA ILE A 477 4.91 0.23 17.95
C ILE A 477 6.31 0.70 18.36
N ALA A 478 6.46 1.91 18.89
CA ALA A 478 7.76 2.46 19.26
C ALA A 478 8.42 1.69 20.43
N GLU A 479 7.61 1.10 21.33
CA GLU A 479 8.11 0.29 22.45
C GLU A 479 8.53 -1.12 22.03
N MET A 480 8.07 -1.64 20.88
CA MET A 480 8.34 -3.02 20.49
C MET A 480 9.83 -3.37 20.40
N PRO A 481 10.71 -2.53 19.80
CA PRO A 481 12.15 -2.81 19.77
C PRO A 481 12.84 -2.75 21.14
N GLU A 482 12.23 -2.07 22.11
CA GLU A 482 12.78 -1.92 23.47
C GLU A 482 12.35 -3.06 24.38
N ARG A 483 11.09 -3.50 24.25
CA ARG A 483 10.47 -4.54 25.06
C ARG A 483 10.75 -5.95 24.53
N GLY A 484 10.73 -6.12 23.20
CA GLY A 484 10.87 -7.43 22.55
C GLY A 484 12.27 -7.99 22.64
N LYS A 485 12.37 -9.29 22.91
CA LYS A 485 13.62 -10.07 22.92
C LYS A 485 13.44 -11.33 22.09
N PHE A 486 14.45 -11.66 21.30
CA PHE A 486 14.46 -12.86 20.49
C PHE A 486 15.17 -14.02 21.19
N ILE A 487 14.61 -15.23 21.03
CA ILE A 487 15.32 -16.48 21.21
C ILE A 487 15.49 -17.13 19.84
N ARG A 488 16.69 -17.63 19.55
CA ARG A 488 16.94 -18.43 18.35
C ARG A 488 16.40 -19.84 18.58
N ILE A 489 15.77 -20.40 17.56
CA ILE A 489 15.22 -21.76 17.59
C ILE A 489 15.90 -22.65 16.55
N THR A 490 15.75 -23.94 16.70
CA THR A 490 16.18 -24.95 15.73
C THR A 490 15.02 -25.31 14.80
N ASP A 491 15.30 -26.08 13.73
CA ASP A 491 14.26 -26.65 12.87
C ASP A 491 13.25 -27.51 13.65
N ALA A 492 13.68 -28.15 14.73
CA ALA A 492 12.79 -28.87 15.64
C ALA A 492 11.86 -27.92 16.40
N GLY A 493 12.38 -26.79 16.89
CA GLY A 493 11.59 -25.75 17.55
C GLY A 493 10.61 -25.07 16.58
N LEU A 494 11.00 -24.90 15.30
CA LEU A 494 10.08 -24.40 14.27
C LEU A 494 8.93 -25.39 14.05
N ARG A 495 9.20 -26.68 13.93
CA ARG A 495 8.14 -27.71 13.80
C ARG A 495 7.24 -27.78 15.01
N GLU A 496 7.78 -27.66 16.24
CA GLU A 496 7.02 -27.55 17.48
C GLU A 496 6.08 -26.34 17.51
N SER A 497 6.47 -25.24 16.84
CA SER A 497 5.68 -24.00 16.76
C SER A 497 4.42 -24.13 15.89
N HIS A 498 4.36 -25.13 15.01
CA HIS A 498 3.18 -25.44 14.21
C HIS A 498 2.33 -26.55 14.88
N PRO A 499 1.01 -26.58 14.64
CA PRO A 499 0.19 -27.71 15.07
C PRO A 499 0.79 -29.03 14.57
N HIS A 500 1.04 -29.97 15.47
CA HIS A 500 1.62 -31.28 15.20
C HIS A 500 0.83 -32.36 15.95
N ASP A 501 0.96 -33.61 15.51
CA ASP A 501 0.28 -34.79 16.07
C ASP A 501 -1.26 -34.68 16.08
N ILE A 502 -1.84 -33.88 15.16
CA ILE A 502 -3.29 -33.69 15.01
C ILE A 502 -3.66 -33.58 13.53
N VAL A 503 -4.82 -34.11 13.19
CA VAL A 503 -5.46 -33.86 11.90
C VAL A 503 -6.42 -32.69 12.05
N MET A 504 -6.13 -31.57 11.37
CA MET A 504 -7.01 -30.40 11.40
C MET A 504 -8.33 -30.72 10.71
N THR A 505 -9.43 -30.60 11.42
CA THR A 505 -10.81 -30.76 10.91
C THR A 505 -11.46 -29.43 10.54
N THR A 506 -10.92 -28.32 11.06
CA THR A 506 -11.39 -26.95 10.81
C THR A 506 -10.18 -26.06 10.63
N GLU A 507 -10.11 -25.34 9.52
CA GLU A 507 -9.06 -24.35 9.27
C GLU A 507 -9.32 -23.09 10.12
N ALA A 508 -8.29 -22.58 10.79
CA ALA A 508 -8.38 -21.28 11.47
C ALA A 508 -8.18 -20.14 10.44
N PRO A 509 -8.90 -19.01 10.56
CA PRO A 509 -8.83 -17.94 9.58
C PRO A 509 -7.44 -17.28 9.47
N ASN A 510 -6.60 -17.43 10.47
CA ASN A 510 -5.24 -16.89 10.57
C ASN A 510 -4.13 -17.94 10.44
N TYR A 511 -4.49 -19.20 10.15
CA TYR A 511 -3.53 -20.29 9.98
C TYR A 511 -3.93 -21.21 8.83
N SER A 512 -3.14 -21.28 7.80
CA SER A 512 -3.35 -22.08 6.58
C SER A 512 -2.36 -23.24 6.48
N GLY A 513 -2.17 -24.01 7.52
CA GLY A 513 -1.35 -25.23 7.51
C GLY A 513 0.13 -25.05 7.07
N PHE A 514 1.03 -25.81 7.67
CA PHE A 514 2.43 -25.89 7.22
C PHE A 514 2.48 -26.88 6.04
N HIS A 515 2.58 -26.39 4.82
CA HIS A 515 2.82 -27.22 3.65
C HIS A 515 4.31 -27.56 3.57
N ASN A 516 4.71 -28.70 4.12
CA ASN A 516 5.94 -29.33 3.70
C ASN A 516 5.75 -29.78 2.23
N ASN A 517 6.27 -29.01 1.27
CA ASN A 517 6.53 -29.49 -0.08
C ASN A 517 7.74 -30.41 -0.10
#